data_4faff8cec7510f69a654333c7b9b0312
#
_entry.id   4faff8cec7510f69a654333c7b9b0312
#
_cell.length_a   1.000
_cell.length_b   1.000
_cell.length_c   1.000
_cell.angle_alpha   90.00
_cell.angle_beta   90.00
_cell.angle_gamma   90.00
#
_symmetry.space_group_name_H-M   'P 1'
#
loop_
_entity.id
_entity.type
_entity.pdbx_description
1 polymer ?
#
loop_
_entity_poly.entity_id
_entity_poly.type
_entity_poly.pdbx_seq_one_letter_code
_entity_poly.pdbx_strand_id
1 'polypeptide(L)'
;SRSYVGIEGFLMNRDISKDMPTLFEIFPRSVSILNELSRGAGFRGDKTRFARIYYKIKSHFTNRCDEVDIAARNILLGSLRENPRFTYVVFLGIDTYSHINHPFHTKVIESYLRIDETVGLLGKALEKERKLDETLLIIISDHGLTQTHSHFDSLEFMNQLGLKTFYYPNIFRYYRDADAANMVSGNAMTHIYLKSPEGWMRRSTFQEFSHLVDRLLQRPEVDIVAGLDEG
;
A
#
# COMPACT_ATOMS: atom_id res chain seq x y z
N SER A 1 9.16 4.08 -13.66
CA SER A 1 8.27 3.50 -12.65
C SER A 1 7.25 4.55 -12.23
N ARG A 2 6.05 4.12 -11.85
CA ARG A 2 5.01 4.98 -11.31
C ARG A 2 4.83 4.66 -9.84
N SER A 3 4.56 5.69 -9.06
CA SER A 3 4.06 5.50 -7.71
C SER A 3 2.54 5.61 -7.77
N TYR A 4 1.85 4.62 -7.28
CA TYR A 4 0.39 4.64 -7.23
C TYR A 4 -0.15 5.39 -6.01
N VAL A 5 0.64 6.28 -5.45
CA VAL A 5 0.22 7.20 -4.38
C VAL A 5 -0.51 8.39 -5.00
N GLY A 6 -1.66 8.74 -4.44
CA GLY A 6 -2.45 9.89 -4.93
C GLY A 6 -3.18 9.64 -6.26
N ILE A 7 -3.09 10.59 -7.20
CA ILE A 7 -3.83 10.56 -8.47
C ILE A 7 -3.38 9.39 -9.37
N GLU A 8 -2.11 8.99 -9.32
CA GLU A 8 -1.60 7.90 -10.13
C GLU A 8 -2.22 6.53 -9.78
N GLY A 9 -2.83 6.37 -8.61
CA GLY A 9 -3.58 5.17 -8.23
C GLY A 9 -4.66 4.80 -9.25
N PHE A 10 -5.25 5.78 -9.95
CA PHE A 10 -6.23 5.50 -11.03
C PHE A 10 -5.64 4.76 -12.23
N LEU A 11 -4.33 4.82 -12.41
CA LEU A 11 -3.65 4.16 -13.51
C LEU A 11 -3.32 2.70 -13.20
N MET A 12 -3.39 2.28 -11.94
CA MET A 12 -3.06 0.92 -11.49
C MET A 12 -3.79 -0.15 -12.30
N ASN A 13 -5.10 0.02 -12.51
CA ASN A 13 -5.91 -0.93 -13.27
C ASN A 13 -5.47 -1.09 -14.75
N ARG A 14 -4.85 -0.06 -15.32
CA ARG A 14 -4.33 -0.07 -16.69
C ARG A 14 -2.93 -0.66 -16.76
N ASP A 15 -2.12 -0.44 -15.73
CA ASP A 15 -0.70 -0.77 -15.75
C ASP A 15 -0.43 -2.23 -15.35
N ILE A 16 -1.40 -2.91 -14.72
CA ILE A 16 -1.32 -4.36 -14.49
C ILE A 16 -1.45 -5.10 -15.83
N SER A 17 -0.56 -6.06 -16.08
CA SER A 17 -0.59 -6.89 -17.31
C SER A 17 -1.97 -7.48 -17.52
N LYS A 18 -2.41 -7.48 -18.79
CA LYS A 18 -3.68 -8.11 -19.18
C LYS A 18 -3.65 -9.63 -19.06
N ASP A 19 -2.46 -10.21 -19.09
CA ASP A 19 -2.25 -11.66 -18.95
C ASP A 19 -2.38 -12.13 -17.49
N MET A 20 -2.44 -11.18 -16.53
CA MET A 20 -2.63 -11.46 -15.11
C MET A 20 -4.05 -11.08 -14.70
N PRO A 21 -4.99 -12.04 -14.65
CA PRO A 21 -6.36 -11.75 -14.25
C PRO A 21 -6.42 -11.36 -12.78
N THR A 22 -7.23 -10.37 -12.46
CA THR A 22 -7.55 -10.01 -11.08
C THR A 22 -8.63 -10.93 -10.53
N LEU A 23 -8.78 -10.99 -9.21
CA LEU A 23 -9.88 -11.73 -8.58
C LEU A 23 -11.26 -11.23 -9.05
N PHE A 24 -11.37 -9.93 -9.35
CA PHE A 24 -12.61 -9.36 -9.90
C PHE A 24 -12.93 -9.84 -11.31
N GLU A 25 -11.94 -10.27 -12.08
CA GLU A 25 -12.13 -10.87 -13.41
C GLU A 25 -12.41 -12.37 -13.34
N ILE A 26 -11.88 -13.04 -12.30
CA ILE A 26 -12.12 -14.47 -12.09
C ILE A 26 -13.55 -14.72 -11.55
N PHE A 27 -14.00 -13.89 -10.61
CA PHE A 27 -15.30 -14.06 -9.99
C PHE A 27 -16.35 -13.14 -10.62
N PRO A 28 -17.44 -13.68 -11.19
CA PRO A 28 -18.53 -12.86 -11.71
C PRO A 28 -19.28 -12.16 -10.57
N ARG A 29 -19.88 -11.02 -10.86
CA ARG A 29 -20.61 -10.20 -9.87
C ARG A 29 -19.74 -9.82 -8.69
N SER A 30 -18.55 -9.31 -8.98
CA SER A 30 -17.59 -8.83 -7.97
C SER A 30 -17.93 -7.43 -7.49
N VAL A 31 -17.66 -7.16 -6.22
CA VAL A 31 -17.81 -5.85 -5.57
C VAL A 31 -16.46 -5.37 -5.03
N SER A 32 -16.09 -4.14 -5.37
CA SER A 32 -14.88 -3.46 -4.91
C SER A 32 -15.26 -2.20 -4.14
N ILE A 33 -14.73 -2.05 -2.91
CA ILE A 33 -15.02 -0.92 -2.03
C ILE A 33 -13.71 -0.34 -1.52
N LEU A 34 -13.45 0.94 -1.82
CA LEU A 34 -12.24 1.70 -1.48
C LEU A 34 -10.92 1.10 -1.99
N ASN A 35 -10.97 0.11 -2.84
CA ASN A 35 -9.80 -0.53 -3.43
C ASN A 35 -9.42 0.14 -4.76
N GLU A 36 -8.13 0.44 -4.95
CA GLU A 36 -7.63 1.05 -6.19
C GLU A 36 -7.60 0.06 -7.34
N LEU A 37 -7.26 -1.19 -7.05
CA LEU A 37 -7.30 -2.26 -8.01
C LEU A 37 -8.71 -2.83 -8.09
N SER A 38 -9.45 -2.43 -9.11
CA SER A 38 -10.85 -2.82 -9.32
C SER A 38 -11.15 -3.31 -10.74
N ARG A 39 -10.09 -3.60 -11.53
CA ARG A 39 -10.25 -4.14 -12.88
C ARG A 39 -11.04 -5.45 -12.83
N GLY A 40 -12.12 -5.54 -13.59
CA GLY A 40 -13.04 -6.68 -13.61
C GLY A 40 -14.32 -6.48 -12.79
N ALA A 41 -14.32 -5.65 -11.76
CA ALA A 41 -15.54 -5.35 -10.99
C ALA A 41 -16.61 -4.63 -11.84
N GLY A 42 -16.18 -3.93 -12.89
CA GLY A 42 -17.06 -3.17 -13.76
C GLY A 42 -17.65 -1.92 -13.10
N PHE A 43 -18.51 -1.23 -13.82
CA PHE A 43 -19.08 0.04 -13.37
C PHE A 43 -19.99 -0.11 -12.13
N ARG A 44 -20.79 -1.18 -12.09
CA ARG A 44 -21.72 -1.43 -10.98
C ARG A 44 -21.04 -2.06 -9.77
N GLY A 45 -20.00 -2.85 -9.99
CA GLY A 45 -19.27 -3.54 -8.93
C GLY A 45 -18.27 -2.65 -8.22
N ASP A 46 -17.63 -1.67 -8.87
CA ASP A 46 -16.76 -0.70 -8.19
C ASP A 46 -17.62 0.39 -7.54
N LYS A 47 -18.02 0.14 -6.30
CA LYS A 47 -18.96 0.98 -5.53
C LYS A 47 -18.40 2.35 -5.17
N THR A 48 -17.09 2.48 -5.18
CA THR A 48 -16.41 3.73 -4.77
C THR A 48 -15.70 4.44 -5.91
N ARG A 49 -15.90 4.01 -7.14
CA ARG A 49 -15.19 4.50 -8.32
C ARG A 49 -15.08 6.04 -8.40
N PHE A 50 -16.17 6.74 -8.18
CA PHE A 50 -16.21 8.21 -8.22
C PHE A 50 -16.02 8.86 -6.87
N ALA A 51 -16.44 8.19 -5.79
CA ALA A 51 -16.31 8.70 -4.44
C ALA A 51 -14.91 8.45 -3.84
N ARG A 52 -14.06 7.64 -4.48
CA ARG A 52 -12.73 7.27 -3.98
C ARG A 52 -11.84 8.49 -3.74
N ILE A 53 -11.84 9.46 -4.65
CA ILE A 53 -11.11 10.73 -4.47
C ILE A 53 -11.61 11.46 -3.23
N TYR A 54 -12.93 11.60 -3.10
CA TYR A 54 -13.53 12.23 -1.93
C TYR A 54 -13.10 11.56 -0.62
N TYR A 55 -13.17 10.24 -0.54
CA TYR A 55 -12.76 9.50 0.66
C TYR A 55 -11.25 9.59 0.92
N LYS A 56 -10.42 9.59 -0.13
CA LYS A 56 -8.97 9.82 0.00
C LYS A 56 -8.67 11.23 0.53
N ILE A 57 -9.28 12.25 -0.04
CA ILE A 57 -9.13 13.62 0.44
C ILE A 57 -9.62 13.73 1.89
N LYS A 58 -10.77 13.15 2.20
CA LYS A 58 -11.33 13.17 3.55
C LYS A 58 -10.41 12.49 4.55
N SER A 59 -9.91 11.30 4.26
CA SER A 59 -8.99 10.60 5.16
C SER A 59 -7.67 11.35 5.35
N HIS A 60 -7.08 11.83 4.25
CA HIS A 60 -5.73 12.41 4.26
C HIS A 60 -5.67 13.84 4.81
N PHE A 61 -6.65 14.69 4.48
CA PHE A 61 -6.64 16.10 4.90
C PHE A 61 -7.45 16.39 6.17
N THR A 62 -8.43 15.57 6.50
CA THR A 62 -9.25 15.80 7.69
C THR A 62 -9.00 14.80 8.82
N ASN A 63 -8.20 13.77 8.58
CA ASN A 63 -7.94 12.66 9.53
C ASN A 63 -9.23 12.00 10.05
N ARG A 64 -10.31 12.01 9.24
CA ARG A 64 -11.61 11.42 9.60
C ARG A 64 -11.78 10.05 8.95
N CYS A 65 -10.83 9.15 9.19
CA CYS A 65 -10.86 7.80 8.65
C CYS A 65 -12.00 6.95 9.23
N ASP A 66 -12.44 7.27 10.43
CA ASP A 66 -13.61 6.67 11.06
C ASP A 66 -14.88 6.80 10.20
N GLU A 67 -15.12 7.97 9.62
CA GLU A 67 -16.26 8.20 8.73
C GLU A 67 -16.11 7.46 7.39
N VAL A 68 -14.87 7.34 6.91
CA VAL A 68 -14.58 6.59 5.68
C VAL A 68 -14.83 5.10 5.91
N ASP A 69 -14.39 4.55 7.03
CA ASP A 69 -14.61 3.15 7.39
C ASP A 69 -16.10 2.84 7.64
N ILE A 70 -16.83 3.77 8.26
CA ILE A 70 -18.29 3.65 8.41
C ILE A 70 -18.99 3.65 7.05
N ALA A 71 -18.55 4.50 6.13
CA ALA A 71 -19.08 4.51 4.77
C ALA A 71 -18.78 3.19 4.03
N ALA A 72 -17.54 2.67 4.14
CA ALA A 72 -17.16 1.37 3.59
C ALA A 72 -18.05 0.23 4.12
N ARG A 73 -18.27 0.18 5.44
CA ARG A 73 -19.18 -0.77 6.10
C ARG A 73 -20.59 -0.70 5.52
N ASN A 74 -21.15 0.52 5.43
CA ASN A 74 -22.51 0.70 4.95
C ASN A 74 -22.66 0.28 3.48
N ILE A 75 -21.67 0.55 2.64
CA ILE A 75 -21.64 0.10 1.26
C ILE A 75 -21.51 -1.42 1.19
N LEU A 76 -20.65 -2.02 2.03
CA LEU A 76 -20.49 -3.47 2.11
C LEU A 76 -21.82 -4.17 2.43
N LEU A 77 -22.47 -3.76 3.52
CA LEU A 77 -23.76 -4.35 3.94
C LEU A 77 -24.85 -4.12 2.91
N GLY A 78 -24.89 -2.94 2.28
CA GLY A 78 -25.84 -2.64 1.21
C GLY A 78 -25.64 -3.49 -0.04
N SER A 79 -24.39 -3.86 -0.36
CA SER A 79 -24.04 -4.64 -1.55
C SER A 79 -24.44 -6.12 -1.46
N LEU A 80 -24.69 -6.65 -0.27
CA LEU A 80 -25.12 -8.04 -0.09
C LEU A 80 -26.40 -8.38 -0.86
N ARG A 81 -27.31 -7.41 -1.01
CA ARG A 81 -28.56 -7.56 -1.80
C ARG A 81 -28.32 -7.91 -3.26
N GLU A 82 -27.15 -7.59 -3.79
CA GLU A 82 -26.75 -7.88 -5.18
C GLU A 82 -26.22 -9.31 -5.34
N ASN A 83 -26.12 -10.05 -4.23
CA ASN A 83 -25.58 -11.40 -4.17
C ASN A 83 -24.22 -11.53 -4.88
N PRO A 84 -23.19 -10.77 -4.47
CA PRO A 84 -21.86 -10.84 -5.07
C PRO A 84 -21.21 -12.21 -4.83
N ARG A 85 -20.39 -12.65 -5.80
CA ARG A 85 -19.58 -13.88 -5.65
C ARG A 85 -18.24 -13.59 -5.02
N PHE A 86 -17.76 -12.36 -5.15
CA PHE A 86 -16.53 -11.88 -4.54
C PHE A 86 -16.72 -10.43 -4.11
N THR A 87 -16.32 -10.12 -2.89
CA THR A 87 -16.31 -8.75 -2.36
C THR A 87 -14.96 -8.45 -1.73
N TYR A 88 -14.38 -7.33 -2.10
CA TYR A 88 -13.16 -6.82 -1.50
C TYR A 88 -13.42 -5.42 -0.94
N VAL A 89 -13.15 -5.24 0.34
CA VAL A 89 -13.32 -3.96 1.04
C VAL A 89 -12.02 -3.58 1.74
N VAL A 90 -11.65 -2.30 1.65
CA VAL A 90 -10.50 -1.73 2.36
C VAL A 90 -11.01 -0.82 3.48
N PHE A 91 -10.45 -0.98 4.67
CA PHE A 91 -10.62 -0.09 5.81
C PHE A 91 -9.31 0.66 6.05
N LEU A 92 -9.36 1.97 6.17
CA LEU A 92 -8.17 2.83 6.21
C LEU A 92 -7.79 3.27 7.62
N GLY A 93 -8.70 3.14 8.58
CA GLY A 93 -8.54 3.75 9.89
C GLY A 93 -7.35 3.23 10.69
N ILE A 94 -7.11 1.91 10.68
CA ILE A 94 -6.00 1.30 11.43
C ILE A 94 -4.67 1.87 10.94
N ASP A 95 -4.41 1.79 9.63
CA ASP A 95 -3.16 2.24 9.03
C ASP A 95 -2.96 3.75 9.22
N THR A 96 -3.93 4.55 8.80
CA THR A 96 -3.80 6.02 8.84
C THR A 96 -3.63 6.54 10.27
N TYR A 97 -4.42 6.05 11.23
CA TYR A 97 -4.26 6.51 12.61
C TYR A 97 -2.99 6.01 13.28
N SER A 98 -2.48 4.83 12.88
CA SER A 98 -1.20 4.33 13.36
C SER A 98 -0.03 5.18 12.87
N HIS A 99 -0.08 5.64 11.63
CA HIS A 99 0.93 6.55 11.06
C HIS A 99 0.90 7.95 11.68
N ILE A 100 -0.29 8.48 11.96
CA ILE A 100 -0.44 9.84 12.51
C ILE A 100 -0.06 9.90 13.99
N ASN A 101 -0.33 8.83 14.74
CA ASN A 101 -0.11 8.79 16.19
C ASN A 101 0.95 7.73 16.55
N HIS A 102 0.50 6.53 16.86
CA HIS A 102 1.29 5.33 17.09
C HIS A 102 0.35 4.09 17.07
N PRO A 103 0.86 2.87 16.88
CA PRO A 103 0.02 1.66 16.71
C PRO A 103 -0.92 1.34 17.89
N PHE A 104 -0.62 1.83 19.09
CA PHE A 104 -1.43 1.58 20.30
C PHE A 104 -2.31 2.77 20.72
N HIS A 105 -2.44 3.78 19.86
CA HIS A 105 -3.29 4.93 20.12
C HIS A 105 -4.78 4.56 20.15
N THR A 106 -5.56 5.23 20.99
CA THR A 106 -6.99 4.94 21.17
C THR A 106 -7.77 4.90 19.86
N LYS A 107 -7.51 5.81 18.92
CA LYS A 107 -8.16 5.81 17.60
C LYS A 107 -7.86 4.56 16.76
N VAL A 108 -6.68 3.97 16.93
CA VAL A 108 -6.31 2.71 16.26
C VAL A 108 -7.12 1.57 16.85
N ILE A 109 -7.20 1.50 18.19
CA ILE A 109 -8.01 0.50 18.90
C ILE A 109 -9.49 0.63 18.51
N GLU A 110 -10.03 1.84 18.47
CA GLU A 110 -11.40 2.10 18.01
C GLU A 110 -11.62 1.66 16.56
N SER A 111 -10.61 1.75 15.70
CA SER A 111 -10.69 1.27 14.32
C SER A 111 -10.73 -0.26 14.25
N TYR A 112 -9.95 -0.96 15.08
CA TYR A 112 -10.07 -2.42 15.23
C TYR A 112 -11.47 -2.82 15.69
N LEU A 113 -11.99 -2.19 16.74
CA LEU A 113 -13.33 -2.47 17.25
C LEU A 113 -14.42 -2.22 16.21
N ARG A 114 -14.25 -1.20 15.36
CA ARG A 114 -15.17 -0.90 14.26
C ARG A 114 -15.15 -1.98 13.17
N ILE A 115 -13.98 -2.56 12.88
CA ILE A 115 -13.87 -3.68 11.96
C ILE A 115 -14.52 -4.92 12.57
N ASP A 116 -14.27 -5.20 13.84
CA ASP A 116 -14.91 -6.31 14.57
C ASP A 116 -16.45 -6.18 14.56
N GLU A 117 -16.97 -5.00 14.87
CA GLU A 117 -18.40 -4.70 14.75
C GLU A 117 -18.91 -4.97 13.31
N THR A 118 -18.14 -4.56 12.32
CA THR A 118 -18.50 -4.76 10.90
C THR A 118 -18.57 -6.23 10.55
N VAL A 119 -17.64 -7.03 11.01
CA VAL A 119 -17.64 -8.49 10.83
C VAL A 119 -18.86 -9.13 11.50
N GLY A 120 -19.18 -8.69 12.72
CA GLY A 120 -20.38 -9.15 13.43
C GLY A 120 -21.68 -8.80 12.71
N LEU A 121 -21.78 -7.58 12.15
CA LEU A 121 -22.94 -7.16 11.36
C LEU A 121 -23.05 -7.93 10.04
N LEU A 122 -21.91 -8.18 9.38
CA LEU A 122 -21.85 -8.99 8.16
C LEU A 122 -22.32 -10.44 8.44
N GLY A 123 -21.80 -11.05 9.50
CA GLY A 123 -22.21 -12.41 9.93
C GLY A 123 -23.72 -12.51 10.13
N LYS A 124 -24.30 -11.60 10.90
CA LYS A 124 -25.75 -11.53 11.13
C LYS A 124 -26.56 -11.35 9.83
N ALA A 125 -26.05 -10.54 8.91
CA ALA A 125 -26.72 -10.32 7.63
C ALA A 125 -26.67 -11.57 6.74
N LEU A 126 -25.54 -12.27 6.69
CA LEU A 126 -25.38 -13.53 5.96
C LEU A 126 -26.22 -14.66 6.56
N GLU A 127 -26.28 -14.76 7.90
CA GLU A 127 -27.12 -15.74 8.61
C GLU A 127 -28.58 -15.54 8.28
N LYS A 128 -29.07 -14.29 8.33
CA LYS A 128 -30.45 -13.95 7.96
C LYS A 128 -30.80 -14.39 6.54
N GLU A 129 -29.83 -14.31 5.62
CA GLU A 129 -29.99 -14.75 4.23
C GLU A 129 -29.66 -16.23 4.03
N ARG A 130 -29.32 -16.97 5.08
CA ARG A 130 -28.90 -18.40 5.06
C ARG A 130 -27.68 -18.64 4.16
N LYS A 131 -26.76 -17.69 4.15
CA LYS A 131 -25.53 -17.73 3.33
C LYS A 131 -24.24 -17.82 4.14
N LEU A 132 -24.34 -17.82 5.47
CA LEU A 132 -23.15 -17.82 6.33
C LEU A 132 -22.26 -19.04 6.06
N ASP A 133 -22.85 -20.23 6.01
CA ASP A 133 -22.13 -21.50 5.77
C ASP A 133 -21.59 -21.64 4.32
N GLU A 134 -22.06 -20.81 3.39
CA GLU A 134 -21.62 -20.77 2.00
C GLU A 134 -20.61 -19.64 1.73
N THR A 135 -20.25 -18.88 2.77
CA THR A 135 -19.40 -17.69 2.64
C THR A 135 -18.05 -17.91 3.30
N LEU A 136 -16.97 -17.77 2.53
CA LEU A 136 -15.63 -17.69 3.06
C LEU A 136 -15.32 -16.22 3.37
N LEU A 137 -15.07 -15.90 4.64
CA LEU A 137 -14.59 -14.59 5.08
C LEU A 137 -13.09 -14.65 5.32
N ILE A 138 -12.33 -13.75 4.67
CA ILE A 138 -10.90 -13.61 4.85
C ILE A 138 -10.62 -12.19 5.33
N ILE A 139 -9.92 -12.06 6.46
CA ILE A 139 -9.45 -10.79 7.01
C ILE A 139 -7.94 -10.80 6.90
N ILE A 140 -7.38 -9.81 6.21
CA ILE A 140 -5.94 -9.71 5.96
C ILE A 140 -5.45 -8.29 6.22
N SER A 141 -4.16 -8.17 6.50
CA SER A 141 -3.42 -6.91 6.49
C SER A 141 -2.30 -7.03 5.44
N ASP A 142 -1.99 -5.95 4.74
CA ASP A 142 -0.87 -5.88 3.80
C ASP A 142 0.48 -5.80 4.52
N HIS A 143 0.51 -5.19 5.71
CA HIS A 143 1.66 -5.14 6.62
C HIS A 143 1.23 -4.90 8.06
N GLY A 144 2.17 -5.04 8.97
CA GLY A 144 2.06 -4.58 10.35
C GLY A 144 2.64 -3.18 10.50
N LEU A 145 2.56 -2.63 11.71
CA LEU A 145 3.17 -1.35 12.05
C LEU A 145 3.71 -1.41 13.47
N THR A 146 4.94 -0.94 13.67
CA THR A 146 5.59 -0.86 14.97
C THR A 146 5.95 0.57 15.30
N GLN A 147 6.16 0.85 16.57
CA GLN A 147 6.62 2.16 17.01
C GLN A 147 8.06 2.37 16.55
N THR A 148 8.35 3.56 16.01
CA THR A 148 9.69 3.97 15.60
C THR A 148 10.27 4.95 16.60
N HIS A 149 11.58 4.88 16.84
CA HIS A 149 12.29 5.72 17.81
C HIS A 149 13.40 6.55 17.16
N SER A 150 13.77 6.23 15.93
CA SER A 150 14.81 6.92 15.17
C SER A 150 14.42 7.09 13.72
N HIS A 151 15.05 8.06 13.06
CA HIS A 151 14.88 8.32 11.64
C HIS A 151 16.25 8.25 10.96
N PHE A 152 16.33 7.54 9.84
CA PHE A 152 17.50 7.47 8.99
C PHE A 152 17.18 8.06 7.62
N ASP A 153 17.79 9.21 7.31
CA ASP A 153 17.69 9.80 5.98
C ASP A 153 18.71 9.13 5.04
N SER A 154 18.24 8.15 4.31
CA SER A 154 19.06 7.40 3.36
C SER A 154 19.52 8.25 2.18
N LEU A 155 18.77 9.28 1.78
CA LEU A 155 19.18 10.21 0.74
C LEU A 155 20.35 11.08 1.17
N GLU A 156 20.26 11.70 2.36
CA GLU A 156 21.34 12.50 2.93
C GLU A 156 22.61 11.67 3.11
N PHE A 157 22.46 10.46 3.62
CA PHE A 157 23.56 9.51 3.77
C PHE A 157 24.28 9.21 2.45
N MET A 158 23.54 8.90 1.38
CA MET A 158 24.10 8.64 0.05
C MET A 158 24.84 9.87 -0.51
N ASN A 159 24.27 11.06 -0.33
CA ASN A 159 24.89 12.30 -0.76
C ASN A 159 26.18 12.60 0.03
N GLN A 160 26.24 12.31 1.34
CA GLN A 160 27.45 12.41 2.16
C GLN A 160 28.57 11.48 1.69
N LEU A 161 28.22 10.35 1.06
CA LEU A 161 29.17 9.46 0.42
C LEU A 161 29.61 9.92 -0.99
N GLY A 162 29.15 11.12 -1.42
CA GLY A 162 29.50 11.70 -2.72
C GLY A 162 28.66 11.16 -3.89
N LEU A 163 27.62 10.37 -3.62
CA LEU A 163 26.75 9.84 -4.66
C LEU A 163 25.63 10.84 -4.96
N LYS A 164 25.56 11.32 -6.19
CA LYS A 164 24.46 12.16 -6.65
C LYS A 164 23.22 11.30 -6.79
N THR A 165 22.32 11.40 -5.80
CA THR A 165 21.22 10.45 -5.65
C THR A 165 19.90 11.08 -6.10
N PHE A 166 19.23 10.40 -7.05
CA PHE A 166 17.84 10.67 -7.39
C PHE A 166 16.95 10.00 -6.35
N TYR A 167 15.92 10.71 -5.89
CA TYR A 167 14.95 10.15 -4.92
C TYR A 167 13.50 10.40 -5.35
N TYR A 168 12.65 9.48 -4.97
CA TYR A 168 11.21 9.62 -5.14
C TYR A 168 10.59 10.14 -3.81
N PRO A 169 9.65 11.07 -3.81
CA PRO A 169 8.86 11.57 -4.94
C PRO A 169 9.32 12.92 -5.51
N ASN A 170 10.55 13.06 -5.96
CA ASN A 170 11.01 14.31 -6.55
C ASN A 170 10.58 14.42 -8.02
N ILE A 171 9.34 14.86 -8.24
CA ILE A 171 8.74 15.02 -9.57
C ILE A 171 9.25 16.26 -10.34
N PHE A 172 9.95 17.18 -9.66
CA PHE A 172 10.38 18.45 -10.25
C PHE A 172 11.85 18.47 -10.69
N ARG A 173 12.63 17.48 -10.27
CA ARG A 173 14.05 17.40 -10.61
C ARG A 173 14.36 16.07 -11.27
N TYR A 174 14.74 16.13 -12.53
CA TYR A 174 15.24 14.98 -13.26
C TYR A 174 16.77 15.04 -13.30
N TYR A 175 17.43 14.11 -12.64
CA TYR A 175 18.88 14.00 -12.64
C TYR A 175 19.33 13.03 -13.75
N ARG A 176 19.73 13.57 -14.92
CA ARG A 176 20.29 12.74 -16.00
C ARG A 176 21.62 12.10 -15.63
N ASP A 177 22.37 12.77 -14.76
CA ASP A 177 23.71 12.44 -14.31
C ASP A 177 23.72 11.87 -12.87
N ALA A 178 22.64 11.29 -12.42
CA ALA A 178 22.60 10.63 -11.12
C ALA A 178 23.45 9.36 -11.11
N ASP A 179 24.13 9.12 -9.98
CA ASP A 179 24.93 7.92 -9.71
C ASP A 179 24.10 6.83 -9.05
N ALA A 180 23.08 7.25 -8.32
CA ALA A 180 22.18 6.37 -7.59
C ALA A 180 20.72 6.84 -7.67
N ALA A 181 19.80 5.91 -7.40
CA ALA A 181 18.40 6.24 -7.14
C ALA A 181 17.96 5.57 -5.83
N ASN A 182 17.32 6.36 -4.97
CA ASN A 182 16.82 5.92 -3.67
C ASN A 182 15.30 5.94 -3.67
N MET A 183 14.70 4.79 -3.43
CA MET A 183 13.24 4.64 -3.41
C MET A 183 12.82 4.02 -2.09
N VAL A 184 12.28 4.86 -1.20
CA VAL A 184 11.70 4.40 0.06
C VAL A 184 10.43 3.59 -0.24
N SER A 185 10.37 2.38 0.29
CA SER A 185 9.24 1.47 0.15
C SER A 185 8.72 1.13 1.54
N GLY A 186 7.65 1.78 1.95
CA GLY A 186 7.21 1.77 3.34
C GLY A 186 8.14 2.62 4.22
N ASN A 187 8.01 2.51 5.54
CA ASN A 187 8.75 3.36 6.48
C ASN A 187 10.01 2.69 7.06
N ALA A 188 10.24 1.42 6.79
CA ALA A 188 11.35 0.64 7.33
C ALA A 188 12.21 -0.03 6.25
N MET A 189 12.02 0.32 4.98
CA MET A 189 12.77 -0.27 3.88
C MET A 189 13.02 0.77 2.80
N THR A 190 14.21 0.73 2.18
CA THR A 190 14.52 1.49 0.98
C THR A 190 15.20 0.61 -0.06
N HIS A 191 14.89 0.88 -1.33
CA HIS A 191 15.61 0.31 -2.46
C HIS A 191 16.64 1.31 -2.96
N ILE A 192 17.89 0.89 -3.02
CA ILE A 192 18.99 1.68 -3.58
C ILE A 192 19.38 1.05 -4.91
N TYR A 193 19.25 1.80 -5.98
CA TYR A 193 19.71 1.43 -7.32
C TYR A 193 20.98 2.20 -7.62
N LEU A 194 22.03 1.50 -7.97
CA LEU A 194 23.33 2.08 -8.28
C LEU A 194 23.57 1.98 -9.78
N LYS A 195 24.05 3.06 -10.36
CA LYS A 195 24.38 3.11 -11.79
C LYS A 195 25.73 2.47 -12.02
N SER A 196 25.77 1.43 -12.84
CA SER A 196 27.04 0.84 -13.27
C SER A 196 27.76 1.70 -14.31
N PRO A 197 29.04 1.46 -14.61
CA PRO A 197 29.73 2.11 -15.72
C PRO A 197 29.04 1.94 -17.06
N GLU A 198 28.34 0.81 -17.28
CA GLU A 198 27.57 0.52 -18.49
C GLU A 198 26.14 1.12 -18.46
N GLY A 199 25.77 1.79 -17.37
CA GLY A 199 24.51 2.50 -17.22
C GLY A 199 23.51 1.78 -16.31
N TRP A 200 22.23 2.20 -16.37
CA TRP A 200 21.16 1.74 -15.48
C TRP A 200 20.60 0.36 -15.81
N MET A 201 20.87 -0.16 -16.99
CA MET A 201 20.30 -1.43 -17.44
C MET A 201 21.08 -2.66 -16.96
N ARG A 202 22.35 -2.49 -16.61
CA ARG A 202 23.14 -3.54 -15.97
C ARG A 202 22.84 -3.55 -14.47
N ARG A 203 22.56 -4.72 -13.94
CA ARG A 203 22.41 -4.93 -12.49
C ARG A 203 23.79 -4.91 -11.84
N SER A 204 23.91 -4.17 -10.77
CA SER A 204 25.11 -4.11 -9.95
C SER A 204 25.09 -5.26 -8.94
N THR A 205 26.26 -5.84 -8.69
CA THR A 205 26.43 -6.92 -7.72
C THR A 205 26.74 -6.38 -6.32
N PHE A 206 26.56 -7.20 -5.30
CA PHE A 206 26.88 -6.82 -3.93
C PHE A 206 28.37 -6.49 -3.74
N GLN A 207 29.27 -7.22 -4.42
CA GLN A 207 30.70 -6.98 -4.35
C GLN A 207 31.14 -5.63 -4.89
N GLU A 208 30.52 -5.17 -5.98
CA GLU A 208 30.85 -3.86 -6.58
C GLU A 208 30.59 -2.70 -5.62
N PHE A 209 29.72 -2.89 -4.65
CA PHE A 209 29.30 -1.87 -3.69
C PHE A 209 29.53 -2.27 -2.23
N SER A 210 30.44 -3.21 -1.98
CA SER A 210 30.79 -3.67 -0.62
C SER A 210 31.08 -2.51 0.33
N HIS A 211 31.82 -1.49 -0.12
CA HIS A 211 32.10 -0.30 0.69
C HIS A 211 30.83 0.45 1.11
N LEU A 212 29.85 0.60 0.24
CA LEU A 212 28.55 1.20 0.59
C LEU A 212 27.82 0.33 1.59
N VAL A 213 27.81 -0.99 1.39
CA VAL A 213 27.19 -1.96 2.29
C VAL A 213 27.80 -1.87 3.69
N ASP A 214 29.14 -1.85 3.79
CA ASP A 214 29.86 -1.72 5.06
C ASP A 214 29.50 -0.41 5.79
N ARG A 215 29.39 0.68 5.04
CA ARG A 215 28.98 1.98 5.59
C ARG A 215 27.53 2.00 6.07
N LEU A 216 26.64 1.32 5.36
CA LEU A 216 25.24 1.18 5.76
C LEU A 216 25.13 0.33 7.03
N LEU A 217 25.81 -0.81 7.11
CA LEU A 217 25.80 -1.70 8.26
C LEU A 217 26.45 -1.10 9.53
N GLN A 218 27.23 -0.03 9.39
CA GLN A 218 27.74 0.73 10.53
C GLN A 218 26.69 1.67 11.15
N ARG A 219 25.55 1.84 10.49
CA ARG A 219 24.46 2.69 11.01
C ARG A 219 23.58 1.89 11.97
N PRO A 220 23.35 2.39 13.19
CA PRO A 220 22.51 1.67 14.16
C PRO A 220 21.04 1.56 13.73
N GLU A 221 20.61 2.37 12.77
CA GLU A 221 19.25 2.33 12.22
C GLU A 221 19.09 1.28 11.13
N VAL A 222 20.19 0.68 10.65
CA VAL A 222 20.18 -0.31 9.55
C VAL A 222 20.38 -1.70 10.14
N ASP A 223 19.37 -2.54 10.02
CA ASP A 223 19.37 -3.91 10.53
C ASP A 223 19.89 -4.90 9.46
N ILE A 224 19.41 -4.77 8.23
CA ILE A 224 19.74 -5.68 7.13
C ILE A 224 20.05 -4.89 5.86
N VAL A 225 21.10 -5.30 5.17
CA VAL A 225 21.36 -4.91 3.78
C VAL A 225 21.34 -6.17 2.92
N ALA A 226 20.52 -6.18 1.88
CA ALA A 226 20.42 -7.28 0.93
C ALA A 226 20.73 -6.77 -0.49
N GLY A 227 21.39 -7.58 -1.27
CA GLY A 227 21.74 -7.28 -2.64
C GLY A 227 21.78 -8.52 -3.52
N LEU A 228 21.95 -8.31 -4.82
CA LEU A 228 22.15 -9.41 -5.76
C LEU A 228 23.58 -9.93 -5.61
N ASP A 229 23.72 -11.22 -5.44
CA ASP A 229 25.01 -11.92 -5.50
C ASP A 229 25.26 -12.43 -6.93
N GLU A 230 26.55 -12.60 -7.28
CA GLU A 230 26.92 -13.33 -8.49
C GLU A 230 26.73 -14.82 -8.20
N GLY A 231 25.59 -15.39 -8.63
CA GLY A 231 25.31 -16.81 -8.56
C GLY A 231 26.03 -17.60 -9.63
#